data_d7c54e086068758e1ee58f49afcad056
#
_entry.id   d7c54e086068758e1ee58f49afcad056
#
_cell.length_a   1.000
_cell.length_b   1.000
_cell.length_c   1.000
_cell.angle_alpha   90.00
_cell.angle_beta   90.00
_cell.angle_gamma   90.00
#
_symmetry.space_group_name_H-M   'P 1'
#
loop_
_entity.id
_entity.type
_entity.pdbx_description
1 polymer ?
#
loop_
_entity_poly.entity_id
_entity_poly.type
_entity_poly.pdbx_seq_one_letter_code
_entity_poly.pdbx_strand_id
1 'polypeptide(L)'
;MEWLESQVFADGLIQDRGYYDVRIDFKDHIQGEVRITTKDPLDILIDPDAKEYDPKTWNEIFETKWMSLDELEEQYGQEKADRLRVAVEYGDTMGTDSVEYEETRYGDTYTGVEYNQGSSTNPEENRQMRAVRVIERQYYQLKECMYYVDEVTGDMRAVPQNWGKRKREKFADEFGLDMLTRLDRKVRWTVTADKVVLHDDWSPYECFTIVPYFPYWRRGRPFGMVRNLISPQEQLNKISSQELHIVNTTANSGWIVETGSLQGMTADDLEEHGAETGLVLEFNRGSSPPAKIPPNQIPTGLDRISQKAAANIKTISGISDAMLGTDSPEVSGVAIQQKQNRGATMIQVPLDNLVKTRHYLAEHILYMIQRFYTEERIVQITDDSGPEERQVPLRINAMGPEGRIVNDLTLGEYDVVIDSMPARDNFDEVQFAEAISLRQAGVPIPDDLIVQHSHLAKKGEIAQRIRIMQGMEPPSEEQAQIQAFQAEAEIKKIQLEIAKMEAEVQNLQSLSQLNMAKAQETAADPQIKVAEIQSKMQMKQQELALRQQLSAVTNEMRKGQTETQAAAKIATAAMKPSGGK
;
A
#
# COMPACT_ATOMS: atom_id res chain seq x y z
N MET A 1 2.06 1.58 5.06
CA MET A 1 1.96 0.13 4.76
C MET A 1 2.44 -0.23 3.35
N GLU A 2 1.99 0.47 2.31
CA GLU A 2 2.28 0.13 0.90
C GLU A 2 3.77 -0.02 0.57
N TRP A 3 4.62 0.87 1.06
CA TRP A 3 6.06 0.77 0.79
C TRP A 3 6.76 -0.37 1.56
N LEU A 4 6.30 -0.72 2.77
CA LEU A 4 6.79 -1.91 3.48
C LEU A 4 6.44 -3.18 2.73
N GLU A 5 5.24 -3.23 2.17
CA GLU A 5 4.79 -4.34 1.35
C GLU A 5 5.61 -4.48 0.06
N SER A 6 5.88 -3.36 -0.61
CA SER A 6 6.73 -3.35 -1.81
C SER A 6 8.14 -3.87 -1.50
N GLN A 7 8.68 -3.52 -0.32
CA GLN A 7 9.98 -4.00 0.14
C GLN A 7 9.97 -5.51 0.39
N VAL A 8 9.00 -6.03 1.16
CA VAL A 8 8.86 -7.47 1.43
C VAL A 8 8.59 -8.27 0.16
N PHE A 9 7.81 -7.71 -0.77
CA PHE A 9 7.58 -8.31 -2.07
C PHE A 9 8.88 -8.41 -2.89
N ALA A 10 9.68 -7.35 -2.93
CA ALA A 10 10.97 -7.34 -3.60
C ALA A 10 11.94 -8.35 -2.97
N ASP A 11 12.05 -8.38 -1.63
CA ASP A 11 12.86 -9.36 -0.91
C ASP A 11 12.45 -10.79 -1.25
N GLY A 12 11.15 -11.07 -1.27
CA GLY A 12 10.63 -12.38 -1.67
C GLY A 12 11.02 -12.77 -3.09
N LEU A 13 10.89 -11.86 -4.05
CA LEU A 13 11.24 -12.15 -5.45
C LEU A 13 12.74 -12.38 -5.65
N ILE A 14 13.60 -11.65 -4.90
CA ILE A 14 15.05 -11.67 -5.01
C ILE A 14 15.68 -12.77 -4.16
N GLN A 15 15.28 -12.82 -2.86
CA GLN A 15 15.90 -13.69 -1.84
C GLN A 15 15.07 -14.92 -1.48
N ASP A 16 14.07 -15.27 -2.30
CA ASP A 16 13.16 -16.40 -2.12
C ASP A 16 12.13 -16.21 -0.97
N ARG A 17 12.25 -15.19 -0.12
CA ARG A 17 11.46 -14.98 1.10
C ARG A 17 11.51 -13.52 1.54
N GLY A 18 10.46 -13.07 2.19
CA GLY A 18 10.37 -11.77 2.85
C GLY A 18 9.64 -11.93 4.18
N TYR A 19 9.84 -11.02 5.13
CA TYR A 19 9.27 -11.15 6.46
C TYR A 19 8.80 -9.81 7.00
N TYR A 20 7.60 -9.85 7.60
CA TYR A 20 7.13 -8.81 8.51
C TYR A 20 7.37 -9.25 9.95
N ASP A 21 7.70 -8.31 10.82
CA ASP A 21 7.72 -8.48 12.26
C ASP A 21 6.69 -7.53 12.88
N VAL A 22 5.76 -8.09 13.64
CA VAL A 22 4.64 -7.38 14.25
C VAL A 22 4.78 -7.49 15.75
N ARG A 23 5.03 -6.37 16.41
CA ARG A 23 5.21 -6.28 17.86
C ARG A 23 4.47 -5.09 18.42
N ILE A 24 4.26 -5.11 19.74
CA ILE A 24 3.79 -3.93 20.47
C ILE A 24 5.01 -3.10 20.87
N ASP A 25 5.04 -1.85 20.47
CA ASP A 25 6.06 -0.88 20.85
C ASP A 25 5.53 0.05 21.96
N PHE A 26 6.30 0.17 23.04
CA PHE A 26 5.98 1.03 24.19
C PHE A 26 6.87 2.27 24.26
N LYS A 27 7.71 2.52 23.24
CA LYS A 27 8.67 3.65 23.27
C LYS A 27 7.98 5.00 23.27
N ASP A 28 7.02 5.16 22.35
CA ASP A 28 6.33 6.44 22.15
C ASP A 28 5.06 6.56 23.01
N HIS A 29 4.39 5.45 23.30
CA HIS A 29 3.16 5.42 24.07
C HIS A 29 3.21 4.37 25.18
N ILE A 30 2.89 4.77 26.41
CA ILE A 30 2.83 3.87 27.58
C ILE A 30 1.83 2.72 27.38
N GLN A 31 0.75 2.97 26.64
CA GLN A 31 -0.27 1.97 26.33
C GLN A 31 0.18 0.97 25.24
N GLY A 32 1.33 1.22 24.60
CA GLY A 32 1.84 0.44 23.48
C GLY A 32 1.06 0.62 22.18
N GLU A 33 1.74 0.58 21.07
CA GLU A 33 1.16 0.60 19.73
C GLU A 33 1.62 -0.61 18.94
N VAL A 34 0.76 -1.13 18.06
CA VAL A 34 1.13 -2.19 17.12
C VAL A 34 2.07 -1.60 16.08
N ARG A 35 3.31 -2.06 16.07
CA ARG A 35 4.32 -1.66 15.10
C ARG A 35 4.64 -2.80 14.16
N ILE A 36 4.67 -2.47 12.87
CA ILE A 36 5.00 -3.41 11.80
C ILE A 36 6.34 -2.97 11.20
N THR A 37 7.29 -3.89 11.17
CA THR A 37 8.60 -3.67 10.56
C THR A 37 8.90 -4.78 9.56
N THR A 38 9.82 -4.54 8.66
CA THR A 38 10.39 -5.57 7.77
C THR A 38 11.67 -6.12 8.36
N LYS A 39 11.97 -7.38 8.11
CA LYS A 39 13.20 -8.03 8.55
C LYS A 39 14.00 -8.52 7.35
N ASP A 40 15.32 -8.46 7.47
CA ASP A 40 16.19 -9.03 6.45
C ASP A 40 15.96 -10.55 6.37
N PRO A 41 15.69 -11.09 5.18
CA PRO A 41 15.51 -12.53 4.99
C PRO A 41 16.70 -13.40 5.41
N LEU A 42 17.90 -12.85 5.43
CA LEU A 42 19.11 -13.55 5.87
C LEU A 42 19.16 -13.73 7.40
N ASP A 43 18.51 -12.83 8.12
CA ASP A 43 18.48 -12.86 9.58
C ASP A 43 17.42 -13.80 10.15
N ILE A 44 16.52 -14.34 9.31
CA ILE A 44 15.42 -15.20 9.74
C ILE A 44 15.64 -16.64 9.31
N LEU A 45 15.60 -17.55 10.26
CA LEU A 45 15.64 -19.00 10.02
C LEU A 45 14.29 -19.60 10.40
N ILE A 46 13.63 -20.24 9.45
CA ILE A 46 12.37 -20.94 9.65
C ILE A 46 12.61 -22.39 10.04
N ASP A 47 11.60 -23.02 10.63
CA ASP A 47 11.59 -24.44 10.95
C ASP A 47 11.92 -25.29 9.69
N PRO A 48 12.98 -26.09 9.70
CA PRO A 48 13.34 -26.93 8.56
C PRO A 48 12.30 -28.01 8.24
N ASP A 49 11.46 -28.37 9.20
CA ASP A 49 10.38 -29.35 9.04
C ASP A 49 9.04 -28.71 8.62
N ALA A 50 9.00 -27.41 8.44
CA ALA A 50 7.82 -26.69 7.99
C ALA A 50 7.37 -27.17 6.60
N LYS A 51 6.18 -27.76 6.49
CA LYS A 51 5.60 -28.23 5.22
C LYS A 51 4.56 -27.26 4.67
N GLU A 52 3.90 -26.54 5.55
CA GLU A 52 2.83 -25.60 5.23
C GLU A 52 3.34 -24.16 5.25
N TYR A 53 2.67 -23.32 4.51
CA TYR A 53 2.97 -21.89 4.44
C TYR A 53 2.63 -21.17 5.76
N ASP A 54 1.60 -21.64 6.47
CA ASP A 54 1.08 -21.01 7.68
C ASP A 54 2.08 -21.14 8.85
N PRO A 55 2.58 -20.03 9.40
CA PRO A 55 3.51 -20.04 10.52
C PRO A 55 2.92 -20.64 11.79
N LYS A 56 1.59 -20.73 11.94
CA LYS A 56 0.94 -21.39 13.08
C LYS A 56 1.22 -22.89 13.13
N THR A 57 1.58 -23.50 12.01
CA THR A 57 1.90 -24.95 11.94
C THR A 57 3.36 -25.25 12.22
N TRP A 58 4.23 -24.25 12.23
CA TRP A 58 5.68 -24.43 12.48
C TRP A 58 5.94 -24.71 13.96
N ASN A 59 7.08 -25.31 14.25
CA ASN A 59 7.49 -25.57 15.62
C ASN A 59 8.30 -24.43 16.21
N GLU A 60 9.15 -23.80 15.41
CA GLU A 60 10.06 -22.76 15.85
C GLU A 60 10.45 -21.81 14.73
N ILE A 61 10.91 -20.62 15.11
CA ILE A 61 11.49 -19.63 14.24
C ILE A 61 12.61 -18.91 14.98
N PHE A 62 13.67 -18.57 14.25
CA PHE A 62 14.80 -17.84 14.80
C PHE A 62 14.97 -16.52 14.08
N GLU A 63 15.30 -15.49 14.83
CA GLU A 63 15.79 -14.21 14.34
C GLU A 63 17.21 -13.97 14.86
N THR A 64 18.11 -13.60 13.98
CA THR A 64 19.47 -13.19 14.34
C THR A 64 19.60 -11.70 14.14
N LYS A 65 20.23 -11.00 15.05
CA LYS A 65 20.51 -9.58 14.93
C LYS A 65 21.83 -9.22 15.61
N TRP A 66 22.49 -8.23 15.05
CA TRP A 66 23.68 -7.66 15.66
C TRP A 66 23.29 -6.48 16.53
N MET A 67 23.72 -6.47 17.78
CA MET A 67 23.44 -5.41 18.73
C MET A 67 24.72 -4.94 19.40
N SER A 68 24.84 -3.64 19.62
CA SER A 68 25.91 -3.08 20.41
C SER A 68 25.72 -3.44 21.90
N LEU A 69 26.81 -3.42 22.68
CA LEU A 69 26.71 -3.69 24.11
C LEU A 69 25.85 -2.65 24.84
N ASP A 70 25.82 -1.43 24.37
CA ASP A 70 25.01 -0.36 24.95
C ASP A 70 23.51 -0.57 24.69
N GLU A 71 23.12 -1.02 23.49
CA GLU A 71 21.76 -1.43 23.18
C GLU A 71 21.32 -2.64 24.00
N LEU A 72 22.23 -3.58 24.24
CA LEU A 72 21.97 -4.75 25.09
C LEU A 72 21.77 -4.34 26.55
N GLU A 73 22.53 -3.38 27.05
CA GLU A 73 22.37 -2.82 28.40
C GLU A 73 21.00 -2.14 28.56
N GLU A 74 20.58 -1.36 27.56
CA GLU A 74 19.28 -0.69 27.55
C GLU A 74 18.12 -1.70 27.58
N GLN A 75 18.18 -2.77 26.77
CA GLN A 75 17.06 -3.71 26.62
C GLN A 75 17.03 -4.81 27.69
N TYR A 76 18.17 -5.33 28.10
CA TYR A 76 18.25 -6.51 28.96
C TYR A 76 18.88 -6.27 30.33
N GLY A 77 19.37 -5.07 30.57
CA GLY A 77 19.94 -4.62 31.84
C GLY A 77 21.45 -4.82 31.96
N GLN A 78 22.06 -4.01 32.83
CA GLN A 78 23.52 -3.88 33.01
C GLN A 78 24.19 -5.21 33.38
N GLU A 79 23.58 -6.02 34.25
CA GLU A 79 24.23 -7.28 34.73
C GLU A 79 24.49 -8.27 33.58
N LYS A 80 23.57 -8.35 32.61
CA LYS A 80 23.72 -9.25 31.46
C LYS A 80 24.69 -8.68 30.44
N ALA A 81 24.67 -7.37 30.23
CA ALA A 81 25.64 -6.69 29.38
C ALA A 81 27.09 -6.82 29.92
N ASP A 82 27.30 -6.70 31.23
CA ASP A 82 28.62 -6.87 31.85
C ASP A 82 29.14 -8.31 31.70
N ARG A 83 28.27 -9.32 31.82
CA ARG A 83 28.65 -10.73 31.56
C ARG A 83 29.12 -10.92 30.11
N LEU A 84 28.46 -10.28 29.17
CA LEU A 84 28.86 -10.33 27.75
C LEU A 84 30.14 -9.54 27.50
N ARG A 85 30.37 -8.38 28.16
CA ARG A 85 31.62 -7.63 28.07
C ARG A 85 32.81 -8.48 28.48
N VAL A 86 32.69 -9.21 29.60
CA VAL A 86 33.72 -10.14 30.06
C VAL A 86 33.96 -11.24 29.04
N ALA A 87 32.93 -11.85 28.48
CA ALA A 87 33.06 -12.90 27.47
C ALA A 87 33.74 -12.38 26.19
N VAL A 88 33.42 -11.14 25.76
CA VAL A 88 34.04 -10.47 24.61
C VAL A 88 35.49 -10.12 24.87
N GLU A 89 35.83 -9.64 26.09
CA GLU A 89 37.21 -9.27 26.45
C GLU A 89 38.16 -10.48 26.53
N TYR A 90 37.67 -11.62 27.02
CA TYR A 90 38.50 -12.82 27.13
C TYR A 90 38.59 -13.63 25.82
N GLY A 91 37.96 -13.15 24.75
CA GLY A 91 38.00 -13.84 23.45
C GLY A 91 37.32 -15.20 23.43
N ASP A 92 36.46 -15.48 24.41
CA ASP A 92 35.74 -16.73 24.57
C ASP A 92 34.44 -16.77 23.69
N THR A 93 34.14 -15.64 23.07
CA THR A 93 33.16 -15.54 21.98
C THR A 93 33.72 -16.28 20.77
N MET A 94 32.92 -17.06 20.10
CA MET A 94 33.32 -17.72 18.86
C MET A 94 34.00 -16.70 17.94
N GLY A 95 35.30 -16.83 17.73
CA GLY A 95 36.14 -15.85 17.01
C GLY A 95 35.73 -15.61 15.54
N THR A 96 34.72 -16.32 15.09
CA THR A 96 34.06 -16.16 13.79
C THR A 96 33.01 -15.03 13.78
N ASP A 97 32.38 -14.72 14.92
CA ASP A 97 31.27 -13.76 14.93
C ASP A 97 31.69 -12.32 14.61
N SER A 98 32.89 -11.89 15.06
CA SER A 98 33.40 -10.55 14.73
C SER A 98 33.83 -10.45 13.26
N VAL A 99 34.43 -11.49 12.72
CA VAL A 99 34.84 -11.56 11.31
C VAL A 99 33.60 -11.57 10.42
N GLU A 100 32.60 -12.37 10.76
CA GLU A 100 31.33 -12.45 10.00
C GLU A 100 30.55 -11.13 10.06
N TYR A 101 30.60 -10.41 11.17
CA TYR A 101 30.01 -9.07 11.28
C TYR A 101 30.71 -8.06 10.36
N GLU A 102 32.04 -8.07 10.33
CA GLU A 102 32.83 -7.20 9.46
C GLU A 102 32.62 -7.56 7.99
N GLU A 103 32.65 -8.84 7.65
CA GLU A 103 32.39 -9.32 6.28
C GLU A 103 30.98 -9.01 5.81
N THR A 104 29.96 -9.18 6.66
CA THR A 104 28.56 -8.96 6.28
C THR A 104 28.20 -7.49 6.15
N ARG A 105 28.78 -6.62 7.00
CA ARG A 105 28.43 -5.19 7.01
C ARG A 105 29.40 -4.28 6.29
N TYR A 106 30.67 -4.62 6.27
CA TYR A 106 31.74 -3.80 5.68
C TYR A 106 32.53 -4.52 4.59
N GLY A 107 32.39 -5.84 4.49
CA GLY A 107 33.07 -6.67 3.52
C GLY A 107 32.49 -6.50 2.12
N ASP A 108 33.36 -6.34 1.18
CA ASP A 108 33.19 -6.56 -0.26
C ASP A 108 32.37 -5.54 -1.03
N THR A 109 31.84 -4.49 -0.38
CA THR A 109 30.88 -3.76 -1.13
C THR A 109 31.37 -2.39 -1.44
N TYR A 110 31.78 -1.86 -2.33
CA TYR A 110 31.72 -0.48 -2.81
C TYR A 110 32.91 0.42 -2.63
N THR A 111 33.88 0.13 -1.82
CA THR A 111 34.92 1.15 -1.66
C THR A 111 36.30 0.71 -2.06
N GLY A 112 36.66 -0.25 -2.73
CA GLY A 112 38.04 -0.49 -3.20
C GLY A 112 39.14 -0.05 -2.20
N VAL A 113 38.75 0.21 -0.98
CA VAL A 113 39.61 0.48 0.15
C VAL A 113 39.86 -0.89 0.76
N GLU A 114 41.00 -1.50 0.39
CA GLU A 114 41.60 -2.52 1.22
C GLU A 114 41.62 -1.95 2.63
N TYR A 115 40.70 -2.38 3.48
CA TYR A 115 40.80 -2.11 4.90
C TYR A 115 42.00 -2.92 5.36
N ASN A 116 43.10 -2.22 5.40
CA ASN A 116 44.37 -2.74 5.88
C ASN A 116 44.09 -3.26 7.30
N GLN A 117 44.08 -4.59 7.46
CA GLN A 117 44.12 -5.25 8.78
C GLN A 117 45.38 -4.86 9.61
N GLY A 118 45.95 -3.73 9.30
CA GLY A 118 47.10 -3.12 9.94
C GLY A 118 46.69 -2.28 11.13
N SER A 119 46.59 -2.95 12.28
CA SER A 119 46.92 -2.36 13.57
C SER A 119 46.32 -0.97 13.85
N SER A 120 45.05 -0.94 14.19
CA SER A 120 44.60 0.06 15.15
C SER A 120 45.21 -0.32 16.51
N THR A 121 46.27 0.39 16.86
CA THR A 121 47.04 0.22 18.11
C THR A 121 46.28 0.75 19.34
N ASN A 122 45.04 1.17 19.21
CA ASN A 122 44.19 1.63 20.30
C ASN A 122 43.12 0.60 20.65
N PRO A 123 43.32 -0.22 21.68
CA PRO A 123 42.32 -1.16 22.16
C PRO A 123 41.02 -0.49 22.66
N GLU A 124 41.04 0.82 22.92
CA GLU A 124 39.87 1.55 23.41
C GLU A 124 38.91 1.97 22.28
N GLU A 125 39.43 2.28 21.08
CA GLU A 125 38.58 2.59 19.92
C GLU A 125 37.87 1.34 19.35
N ASN A 126 38.53 0.19 19.45
CA ASN A 126 37.93 -1.10 19.06
C ASN A 126 36.85 -1.58 20.06
N ARG A 127 36.82 -1.06 21.29
CA ARG A 127 35.81 -1.45 22.30
C ARG A 127 34.43 -0.88 22.04
N GLN A 128 34.32 0.27 21.38
CA GLN A 128 33.04 0.94 21.13
C GLN A 128 32.24 0.35 19.96
N MET A 129 32.86 -0.39 19.04
CA MET A 129 32.21 -0.95 17.85
C MET A 129 31.92 -2.46 17.92
N ARG A 130 32.15 -3.09 19.07
CA ARG A 130 31.86 -4.54 19.17
C ARG A 130 30.37 -4.81 19.29
N ALA A 131 29.78 -5.25 18.19
CA ALA A 131 28.45 -5.79 18.18
C ALA A 131 28.51 -7.29 18.51
N VAL A 132 27.51 -7.77 19.21
CA VAL A 132 27.33 -9.17 19.56
C VAL A 132 26.12 -9.71 18.81
N ARG A 133 26.24 -10.92 18.26
CA ARG A 133 25.12 -11.60 17.63
C ARG A 133 24.13 -12.05 18.70
N VAL A 134 22.91 -11.55 18.61
CA VAL A 134 21.80 -11.94 19.45
C VAL A 134 20.90 -12.88 18.65
N ILE A 135 20.60 -14.02 19.20
CA ILE A 135 19.71 -15.03 18.61
C ILE A 135 18.42 -15.05 19.42
N GLU A 136 17.35 -14.71 18.77
CA GLU A 136 16.00 -14.80 19.30
C GLU A 136 15.34 -16.05 18.74
N ARG A 137 14.84 -16.92 19.63
CA ARG A 137 14.11 -18.13 19.30
C ARG A 137 12.68 -18.01 19.82
N GLN A 138 11.72 -18.13 18.95
CA GLN A 138 10.32 -18.29 19.29
C GLN A 138 9.91 -19.72 18.95
N TYR A 139 9.36 -20.46 19.91
CA TYR A 139 8.98 -21.86 19.70
C TYR A 139 7.76 -22.22 20.52
N TYR A 140 6.99 -23.18 20.01
CA TYR A 140 5.83 -23.67 20.72
C TYR A 140 6.20 -24.72 21.76
N GLN A 141 5.66 -24.54 22.97
CA GLN A 141 5.77 -25.49 24.06
C GLN A 141 4.40 -25.71 24.71
N LEU A 142 4.13 -26.91 25.18
CA LEU A 142 2.92 -27.22 25.92
C LEU A 142 2.98 -26.58 27.30
N LYS A 143 1.93 -25.85 27.66
CA LYS A 143 1.74 -25.22 28.97
C LYS A 143 0.38 -25.61 29.53
N GLU A 144 0.31 -25.89 30.80
CA GLU A 144 -0.96 -26.08 31.50
C GLU A 144 -1.68 -24.73 31.61
N CYS A 145 -2.82 -24.63 30.94
CA CYS A 145 -3.70 -23.46 30.96
C CYS A 145 -5.03 -23.83 31.60
N MET A 146 -5.54 -22.94 32.43
CA MET A 146 -6.87 -23.08 33.03
C MET A 146 -7.91 -22.31 32.23
N TYR A 147 -9.05 -22.92 32.02
CA TYR A 147 -10.18 -22.36 31.33
C TYR A 147 -11.42 -22.40 32.20
N TYR A 148 -12.24 -21.36 32.11
CA TYR A 148 -13.62 -21.42 32.54
C TYR A 148 -14.46 -21.96 31.39
N VAL A 149 -15.30 -22.92 31.71
CA VAL A 149 -16.21 -23.53 30.73
C VAL A 149 -17.64 -23.25 31.20
N ASP A 150 -18.44 -22.69 30.33
CA ASP A 150 -19.87 -22.54 30.55
C ASP A 150 -20.57 -23.81 29.98
N GLU A 151 -21.14 -24.65 30.82
CA GLU A 151 -21.83 -25.87 30.39
C GLU A 151 -23.07 -25.57 29.50
N VAL A 152 -23.66 -24.36 29.61
CA VAL A 152 -24.88 -24.02 28.88
C VAL A 152 -24.58 -23.56 27.47
N THR A 153 -23.56 -22.72 27.28
CA THR A 153 -23.17 -22.17 25.98
C THR A 153 -22.06 -22.96 25.30
N GLY A 154 -21.28 -23.74 26.07
CA GLY A 154 -20.09 -24.43 25.58
C GLY A 154 -18.87 -23.52 25.40
N ASP A 155 -18.98 -22.25 25.80
CA ASP A 155 -17.89 -21.29 25.67
C ASP A 155 -16.75 -21.59 26.64
N MET A 156 -15.53 -21.51 26.15
CA MET A 156 -14.31 -21.65 26.95
C MET A 156 -13.54 -20.35 26.96
N ARG A 157 -13.26 -19.82 28.16
CA ARG A 157 -12.45 -18.60 28.32
C ARG A 157 -11.24 -18.86 29.21
N ALA A 158 -10.07 -18.39 28.75
CA ALA A 158 -8.84 -18.53 29.51
C ALA A 158 -8.90 -17.77 30.84
N VAL A 159 -8.50 -18.41 31.91
CA VAL A 159 -8.42 -17.79 33.24
C VAL A 159 -7.24 -16.82 33.27
N PRO A 160 -7.40 -15.55 33.67
CA PRO A 160 -6.32 -14.59 33.79
C PRO A 160 -5.21 -15.11 34.74
N GLN A 161 -3.96 -15.12 34.28
CA GLN A 161 -2.83 -15.66 35.06
C GLN A 161 -2.60 -14.91 36.37
N ASN A 162 -2.92 -13.63 36.42
CA ASN A 162 -2.74 -12.75 37.58
C ASN A 162 -3.74 -13.02 38.74
N TRP A 163 -4.72 -13.90 38.53
CA TRP A 163 -5.70 -14.19 39.57
C TRP A 163 -5.19 -15.28 40.51
N GLY A 164 -5.21 -14.99 41.82
CA GLY A 164 -4.91 -16.00 42.83
C GLY A 164 -6.00 -17.07 42.88
N LYS A 165 -5.65 -18.26 43.42
CA LYS A 165 -6.54 -19.42 43.51
C LYS A 165 -7.92 -19.11 44.09
N ARG A 166 -7.97 -18.37 45.19
CA ARG A 166 -9.24 -17.95 45.85
C ARG A 166 -10.13 -17.04 44.96
N LYS A 167 -9.53 -16.20 44.13
CA LYS A 167 -10.29 -15.33 43.23
C LYS A 167 -10.88 -16.12 42.08
N ARG A 168 -10.11 -17.09 41.56
CA ARG A 168 -10.53 -17.98 40.49
C ARG A 168 -11.72 -18.85 40.89
N GLU A 169 -11.64 -19.47 42.09
CA GLU A 169 -12.71 -20.30 42.64
C GLU A 169 -13.99 -19.47 42.90
N LYS A 170 -13.87 -18.30 43.54
CA LYS A 170 -15.03 -17.42 43.77
C LYS A 170 -15.71 -17.01 42.46
N PHE A 171 -14.95 -16.68 41.43
CA PHE A 171 -15.51 -16.31 40.15
C PHE A 171 -16.23 -17.49 39.48
N ALA A 172 -15.65 -18.67 39.54
CA ALA A 172 -16.28 -19.87 39.02
C ALA A 172 -17.60 -20.19 39.75
N ASP A 173 -17.61 -20.08 41.07
CA ASP A 173 -18.82 -20.32 41.91
C ASP A 173 -19.90 -19.27 41.64
N GLU A 174 -19.52 -18.00 41.50
CA GLU A 174 -20.47 -16.87 41.27
C GLU A 174 -21.20 -16.94 39.95
N PHE A 175 -20.49 -17.40 38.90
CA PHE A 175 -21.04 -17.50 37.54
C PHE A 175 -21.44 -18.94 37.15
N GLY A 176 -21.29 -19.89 38.02
CA GLY A 176 -21.62 -21.30 37.75
C GLY A 176 -20.77 -21.90 36.62
N LEU A 177 -19.48 -21.53 36.55
CA LEU A 177 -18.56 -21.98 35.53
C LEU A 177 -17.69 -23.13 36.03
N ASP A 178 -17.49 -24.12 35.21
CA ASP A 178 -16.53 -25.17 35.51
C ASP A 178 -15.10 -24.78 35.17
N MET A 179 -14.14 -25.24 35.96
CA MET A 179 -12.71 -25.03 35.69
C MET A 179 -12.07 -26.26 35.07
N LEU A 180 -11.61 -26.09 33.83
CA LEU A 180 -10.90 -27.12 33.09
C LEU A 180 -9.40 -26.76 32.96
N THR A 181 -8.53 -27.71 33.31
CA THR A 181 -7.09 -27.58 33.04
C THR A 181 -6.75 -28.34 31.79
N ARG A 182 -6.18 -27.69 30.83
CA ARG A 182 -5.80 -28.26 29.54
C ARG A 182 -4.35 -27.90 29.21
N LEU A 183 -3.65 -28.83 28.53
CA LEU A 183 -2.34 -28.55 27.94
C LEU A 183 -2.53 -27.84 26.59
N ASP A 184 -2.13 -26.59 26.53
CA ASP A 184 -2.18 -25.80 25.32
C ASP A 184 -0.79 -25.50 24.79
N ARG A 185 -0.74 -25.38 23.46
CA ARG A 185 0.46 -25.00 22.75
C ARG A 185 0.62 -23.49 22.84
N LYS A 186 1.60 -23.02 23.63
CA LYS A 186 1.91 -21.59 23.81
C LYS A 186 3.32 -21.29 23.31
N VAL A 187 3.52 -20.07 22.87
CA VAL A 187 4.83 -19.60 22.40
C VAL A 187 5.74 -19.31 23.59
N ARG A 188 6.93 -19.86 23.56
CA ARG A 188 8.02 -19.49 24.46
C ARG A 188 9.04 -18.66 23.70
N TRP A 189 9.57 -17.64 24.33
CA TRP A 189 10.48 -16.69 23.75
C TRP A 189 11.80 -16.72 24.51
N THR A 190 12.85 -17.17 23.84
CA THR A 190 14.20 -17.26 24.40
C THR A 190 15.14 -16.39 23.57
N VAL A 191 15.88 -15.53 24.23
CA VAL A 191 16.89 -14.68 23.60
C VAL A 191 18.25 -15.00 24.21
N THR A 192 19.21 -15.27 23.36
CA THR A 192 20.57 -15.62 23.76
C THR A 192 21.59 -14.78 23.02
N ALA A 193 22.66 -14.46 23.68
CA ALA A 193 23.83 -13.85 23.05
C ALA A 193 25.05 -14.65 23.50
N ASP A 194 25.74 -15.28 22.57
CA ASP A 194 26.79 -16.24 22.82
C ASP A 194 26.35 -17.30 23.87
N LYS A 195 27.02 -17.38 25.01
CA LYS A 195 26.71 -18.32 26.10
C LYS A 195 25.76 -17.76 27.17
N VAL A 196 25.31 -16.51 27.00
CA VAL A 196 24.47 -15.80 27.99
C VAL A 196 23.02 -15.82 27.55
N VAL A 197 22.14 -16.29 28.42
CA VAL A 197 20.68 -16.19 28.20
C VAL A 197 20.23 -14.80 28.63
N LEU A 198 19.78 -14.00 27.67
CA LEU A 198 19.28 -12.65 27.88
C LEU A 198 17.84 -12.63 28.35
N HIS A 199 17.00 -13.49 27.77
CA HIS A 199 15.59 -13.61 28.11
C HIS A 199 15.13 -15.05 27.90
N ASP A 200 14.32 -15.59 28.80
CA ASP A 200 13.67 -16.89 28.63
C ASP A 200 12.39 -16.92 29.44
N ASP A 201 11.27 -16.62 28.76
CA ASP A 201 9.93 -16.62 29.37
C ASP A 201 8.86 -16.94 28.32
N TRP A 202 7.62 -17.08 28.78
CA TRP A 202 6.47 -17.24 27.92
C TRP A 202 6.20 -15.94 27.15
N SER A 203 6.04 -16.08 25.84
CA SER A 203 5.69 -14.94 24.99
C SER A 203 4.32 -14.38 25.39
N PRO A 204 4.16 -13.06 25.41
CA PRO A 204 2.87 -12.43 25.55
C PRO A 204 1.95 -12.67 24.34
N TYR A 205 2.53 -13.11 23.22
CA TYR A 205 1.85 -13.40 21.97
C TYR A 205 1.47 -14.89 21.88
N GLU A 206 0.36 -15.20 21.22
CA GLU A 206 -0.09 -16.59 21.01
C GLU A 206 0.49 -17.23 19.75
N CYS A 207 1.02 -16.41 18.86
CA CYS A 207 1.67 -16.83 17.63
C CYS A 207 3.05 -16.17 17.51
N PHE A 208 3.83 -16.60 16.54
CA PHE A 208 5.12 -15.97 16.25
C PHE A 208 4.92 -14.55 15.79
N THR A 209 5.82 -13.64 16.16
CA THR A 209 5.75 -12.22 15.76
C THR A 209 6.07 -12.02 14.28
N ILE A 210 6.69 -13.00 13.64
CA ILE A 210 7.17 -12.94 12.27
C ILE A 210 6.14 -13.55 11.34
N VAL A 211 5.71 -12.76 10.35
CA VAL A 211 4.78 -13.16 9.29
C VAL A 211 5.54 -13.29 7.97
N PRO A 212 5.61 -14.50 7.40
CA PRO A 212 6.40 -14.75 6.20
C PRO A 212 5.66 -14.38 4.92
N TYR A 213 6.43 -13.99 3.91
CA TYR A 213 6.02 -13.93 2.52
C TYR A 213 6.93 -14.82 1.68
N PHE A 214 6.34 -15.78 0.96
CA PHE A 214 7.03 -16.62 -0.01
C PHE A 214 6.35 -16.49 -1.38
N PRO A 215 7.03 -15.98 -2.40
CA PRO A 215 6.46 -15.89 -3.74
C PRO A 215 5.99 -17.24 -4.26
N TYR A 216 6.82 -18.26 -4.03
CA TYR A 216 6.50 -19.65 -4.32
C TYR A 216 6.86 -20.52 -3.11
N TRP A 217 5.96 -21.40 -2.75
CA TRP A 217 6.15 -22.35 -1.67
C TRP A 217 5.82 -23.76 -2.13
N ARG A 218 6.76 -24.67 -2.03
CA ARG A 218 6.52 -26.06 -2.40
C ARG A 218 7.16 -27.02 -1.40
N ARG A 219 6.33 -27.70 -0.60
CA ARG A 219 6.77 -28.76 0.33
C ARG A 219 7.90 -28.31 1.26
N GLY A 220 7.75 -27.17 1.89
CA GLY A 220 8.74 -26.64 2.84
C GLY A 220 9.91 -25.90 2.20
N ARG A 221 9.90 -25.67 0.87
CA ARG A 221 10.96 -24.94 0.18
C ARG A 221 10.41 -23.68 -0.45
N PRO A 222 10.81 -22.51 0.05
CA PRO A 222 10.54 -21.25 -0.62
C PRO A 222 11.45 -21.09 -1.84
N PHE A 223 10.98 -20.42 -2.87
CA PHE A 223 11.80 -19.98 -3.99
C PHE A 223 11.21 -18.73 -4.63
N GLY A 224 12.09 -17.85 -5.10
CA GLY A 224 11.76 -16.60 -5.76
C GLY A 224 11.82 -16.70 -7.28
N MET A 225 11.48 -15.59 -7.92
CA MET A 225 11.53 -15.49 -9.38
C MET A 225 12.97 -15.42 -9.88
N VAL A 226 13.83 -14.66 -9.20
CA VAL A 226 15.22 -14.40 -9.64
C VAL A 226 16.04 -15.69 -9.71
N ARG A 227 15.79 -16.66 -8.82
CA ARG A 227 16.48 -17.94 -8.79
C ARG A 227 16.48 -18.67 -10.13
N ASN A 228 15.35 -18.61 -10.86
CA ASN A 228 15.21 -19.23 -12.17
C ASN A 228 15.90 -18.44 -13.29
N LEU A 229 16.22 -17.17 -13.03
CA LEU A 229 16.88 -16.26 -13.99
C LEU A 229 18.41 -16.31 -13.91
N ILE A 230 18.98 -16.82 -12.80
CA ILE A 230 20.44 -16.86 -12.57
C ILE A 230 21.15 -17.60 -13.72
N SER A 231 20.70 -18.82 -14.05
CA SER A 231 21.37 -19.62 -15.07
C SER A 231 21.36 -19.00 -16.48
N PRO A 232 20.23 -18.49 -17.01
CA PRO A 232 20.23 -17.74 -18.27
C PRO A 232 21.08 -16.46 -18.23
N GLN A 233 21.12 -15.77 -17.10
CA GLN A 233 21.91 -14.55 -16.92
C GLN A 233 23.41 -14.87 -16.92
N GLU A 234 23.84 -15.92 -16.21
CA GLU A 234 25.23 -16.40 -16.27
C GLU A 234 25.64 -16.79 -17.67
N GLN A 235 24.77 -17.47 -18.40
CA GLN A 235 25.02 -17.83 -19.78
C GLN A 235 25.23 -16.58 -20.64
N LEU A 236 24.38 -15.58 -20.52
CA LEU A 236 24.49 -14.30 -21.22
C LEU A 236 25.81 -13.59 -20.90
N ASN A 237 26.17 -13.51 -19.62
CA ASN A 237 27.41 -12.89 -19.15
C ASN A 237 28.66 -13.62 -19.73
N LYS A 238 28.65 -14.96 -19.71
CA LYS A 238 29.75 -15.77 -20.26
C LYS A 238 29.92 -15.54 -21.77
N ILE A 239 28.82 -15.47 -22.52
CA ILE A 239 28.85 -15.22 -23.96
C ILE A 239 29.39 -13.81 -24.22
N SER A 240 28.87 -12.79 -23.55
CA SER A 240 29.34 -11.42 -23.73
C SER A 240 30.82 -11.25 -23.38
N SER A 241 31.29 -11.93 -22.32
CA SER A 241 32.72 -11.96 -21.99
C SER A 241 33.57 -12.65 -23.07
N GLN A 242 33.06 -13.73 -23.66
CA GLN A 242 33.75 -14.41 -24.78
C GLN A 242 33.78 -13.56 -26.04
N GLU A 243 32.68 -12.88 -26.38
CA GLU A 243 32.63 -11.95 -27.50
C GLU A 243 33.65 -10.81 -27.32
N LEU A 244 33.69 -10.19 -26.14
CA LEU A 244 34.67 -9.15 -25.82
C LEU A 244 36.11 -9.69 -25.91
N HIS A 245 36.37 -10.90 -25.41
CA HIS A 245 37.67 -11.54 -25.50
C HIS A 245 38.08 -11.79 -26.96
N ILE A 246 37.18 -12.30 -27.80
CA ILE A 246 37.45 -12.53 -29.23
C ILE A 246 37.74 -11.20 -29.91
N VAL A 247 36.99 -10.13 -29.64
CA VAL A 247 37.22 -8.81 -30.23
C VAL A 247 38.60 -8.29 -29.82
N ASN A 248 38.95 -8.39 -28.53
CA ASN A 248 40.27 -7.95 -28.04
C ASN A 248 41.43 -8.74 -28.64
N THR A 249 41.30 -10.07 -28.71
CA THR A 249 42.34 -10.91 -29.28
C THR A 249 42.43 -10.75 -30.80
N THR A 250 41.33 -10.46 -31.46
CA THR A 250 41.30 -10.19 -32.91
C THR A 250 41.94 -8.85 -33.24
N ALA A 251 41.66 -7.80 -32.42
CA ALA A 251 42.25 -6.48 -32.61
C ALA A 251 43.78 -6.50 -32.39
N ASN A 252 44.24 -7.30 -31.43
CA ASN A 252 45.66 -7.43 -31.05
C ASN A 252 46.26 -8.78 -31.49
N SER A 253 45.89 -9.26 -32.68
CA SER A 253 46.49 -10.47 -33.23
C SER A 253 47.98 -10.26 -33.40
N GLY A 254 48.79 -11.27 -33.02
CA GLY A 254 50.24 -11.22 -33.12
C GLY A 254 50.71 -11.23 -34.58
N TRP A 255 52.03 -11.23 -34.75
CA TRP A 255 52.69 -11.24 -36.05
C TRP A 255 53.34 -12.60 -36.31
N ILE A 256 53.30 -13.02 -37.55
CA ILE A 256 54.09 -14.16 -38.06
C ILE A 256 55.30 -13.58 -38.76
N VAL A 257 56.47 -13.87 -38.21
CA VAL A 257 57.72 -13.32 -38.72
C VAL A 257 58.74 -14.46 -38.90
N GLU A 258 59.39 -14.51 -40.01
CA GLU A 258 60.49 -15.43 -40.25
C GLU A 258 61.73 -14.99 -39.48
N THR A 259 62.41 -15.89 -38.77
CA THR A 259 63.56 -15.56 -37.92
C THR A 259 64.62 -14.85 -38.73
N GLY A 260 65.01 -13.62 -38.31
CA GLY A 260 65.99 -12.79 -39.00
C GLY A 260 65.48 -12.04 -40.25
N SER A 261 64.16 -12.02 -40.50
CA SER A 261 63.56 -11.29 -41.63
C SER A 261 63.41 -9.80 -41.38
N LEU A 262 63.33 -9.35 -40.10
CA LEU A 262 63.15 -7.96 -39.73
C LEU A 262 64.48 -7.20 -39.89
N GLN A 263 64.37 -5.96 -40.39
CA GLN A 263 65.50 -5.01 -40.46
C GLN A 263 65.23 -3.82 -39.55
N GLY A 264 66.13 -3.55 -38.59
CA GLY A 264 66.04 -2.42 -37.68
C GLY A 264 65.08 -2.58 -36.46
N MET A 265 64.44 -3.75 -36.32
CA MET A 265 63.54 -4.07 -35.22
C MET A 265 63.73 -5.53 -34.80
N THR A 266 63.74 -5.83 -33.51
CA THR A 266 63.82 -7.19 -32.98
C THR A 266 62.42 -7.79 -32.87
N ALA A 267 62.32 -9.11 -32.63
CA ALA A 267 61.02 -9.76 -32.38
C ALA A 267 60.36 -9.27 -31.10
N ASP A 268 61.19 -8.94 -30.09
CA ASP A 268 60.73 -8.41 -28.79
C ASP A 268 60.18 -6.98 -28.95
N ASP A 269 60.85 -6.12 -29.77
CA ASP A 269 60.32 -4.78 -30.08
C ASP A 269 59.00 -4.86 -30.86
N LEU A 270 58.85 -5.88 -31.70
CA LEU A 270 57.57 -6.09 -32.41
C LEU A 270 56.46 -6.59 -31.49
N GLU A 271 56.79 -7.32 -30.42
CA GLU A 271 55.83 -7.72 -29.40
C GLU A 271 55.33 -6.50 -28.63
N GLU A 272 56.20 -5.57 -28.24
CA GLU A 272 55.86 -4.35 -27.51
C GLU A 272 55.12 -3.34 -28.40
N HIS A 273 55.58 -3.08 -29.60
CA HIS A 273 55.12 -2.00 -30.46
C HIS A 273 54.24 -2.45 -31.64
N GLY A 274 54.06 -3.74 -31.81
CA GLY A 274 53.37 -4.31 -32.98
C GLY A 274 51.90 -3.97 -33.12
N ALA A 275 51.28 -3.38 -32.08
CA ALA A 275 49.91 -2.89 -32.08
C ALA A 275 49.80 -1.38 -32.36
N GLU A 276 50.92 -0.65 -32.48
CA GLU A 276 50.90 0.79 -32.69
C GLU A 276 50.33 1.17 -34.08
N THR A 277 49.56 2.27 -34.07
CA THR A 277 48.94 2.79 -35.28
C THR A 277 50.00 3.48 -36.18
N GLY A 278 50.14 3.03 -37.41
CA GLY A 278 51.11 3.61 -38.34
C GLY A 278 52.50 2.93 -38.31
N LEU A 279 52.65 1.81 -37.64
CA LEU A 279 53.87 1.03 -37.63
C LEU A 279 54.29 0.62 -39.07
N VAL A 280 55.53 0.93 -39.43
CA VAL A 280 56.14 0.53 -40.70
C VAL A 280 57.21 -0.53 -40.43
N LEU A 281 57.03 -1.72 -40.99
CA LEU A 281 57.96 -2.83 -40.83
C LEU A 281 58.88 -2.93 -42.06
N GLU A 282 60.19 -2.85 -41.86
CA GLU A 282 61.17 -3.11 -42.88
C GLU A 282 61.65 -4.59 -42.83
N PHE A 283 61.72 -5.25 -43.91
CA PHE A 283 62.20 -6.66 -43.99
C PHE A 283 63.29 -6.88 -45.02
N ASN A 284 64.11 -7.87 -44.76
CA ASN A 284 65.24 -8.22 -45.62
C ASN A 284 64.79 -8.77 -46.95
N ARG A 285 65.51 -8.36 -48.01
CA ARG A 285 65.20 -8.82 -49.39
C ARG A 285 65.50 -10.31 -49.54
N GLY A 286 64.43 -11.09 -49.85
CA GLY A 286 64.52 -12.54 -50.00
C GLY A 286 63.92 -13.37 -48.89
N SER A 287 63.53 -12.72 -47.77
CA SER A 287 62.72 -13.33 -46.67
C SER A 287 61.23 -13.11 -46.89
N SER A 288 60.41 -13.88 -46.21
CA SER A 288 58.94 -13.71 -46.22
C SER A 288 58.56 -12.42 -45.52
N PRO A 289 57.64 -11.62 -46.09
CA PRO A 289 57.17 -10.39 -45.41
C PRO A 289 56.47 -10.74 -44.13
N PRO A 290 56.65 -9.92 -43.04
CA PRO A 290 55.90 -10.07 -41.82
C PRO A 290 54.40 -10.00 -42.12
N ALA A 291 53.65 -10.96 -41.63
CA ALA A 291 52.21 -11.04 -41.83
C ALA A 291 51.50 -11.01 -40.46
N LYS A 292 50.44 -10.22 -40.36
CA LYS A 292 49.59 -10.24 -39.16
C LYS A 292 48.81 -11.56 -39.10
N ILE A 293 48.75 -12.18 -37.93
CA ILE A 293 47.96 -13.40 -37.74
C ILE A 293 46.51 -13.08 -38.15
N PRO A 294 45.92 -13.85 -39.10
CA PRO A 294 44.55 -13.56 -39.52
C PRO A 294 43.59 -13.64 -38.32
N PRO A 295 42.69 -12.67 -38.18
CA PRO A 295 41.75 -12.67 -37.08
C PRO A 295 40.88 -13.93 -37.11
N ASN A 296 40.68 -14.53 -35.93
CA ASN A 296 39.74 -15.63 -35.81
C ASN A 296 38.33 -15.17 -36.20
N GLN A 297 37.66 -15.93 -37.03
CA GLN A 297 36.27 -15.64 -37.36
C GLN A 297 35.42 -15.80 -36.11
N ILE A 298 34.63 -14.78 -35.79
CA ILE A 298 33.66 -14.86 -34.71
C ILE A 298 32.65 -15.96 -35.05
N PRO A 299 32.49 -16.98 -34.20
CA PRO A 299 31.52 -18.04 -34.45
C PRO A 299 30.10 -17.43 -34.52
N THR A 300 29.44 -17.53 -35.66
CA THR A 300 28.07 -17.00 -35.89
C THR A 300 27.02 -17.59 -34.96
N GLY A 301 27.35 -18.65 -34.21
CA GLY A 301 26.48 -19.25 -33.18
C GLY A 301 26.39 -18.48 -31.89
N LEU A 302 27.34 -17.60 -31.54
CA LEU A 302 27.35 -16.86 -30.28
C LEU A 302 26.17 -15.90 -30.20
N ASP A 303 25.93 -15.10 -31.24
CA ASP A 303 24.79 -14.18 -31.33
C ASP A 303 23.45 -14.89 -31.10
N ARG A 304 23.30 -16.08 -31.73
CA ARG A 304 22.06 -16.86 -31.58
C ARG A 304 21.85 -17.36 -30.15
N ILE A 305 22.92 -17.75 -29.47
CA ILE A 305 22.85 -18.23 -28.09
C ILE A 305 22.56 -17.05 -27.15
N SER A 306 23.18 -15.90 -27.38
CA SER A 306 22.94 -14.65 -26.64
C SER A 306 21.48 -14.22 -26.76
N GLN A 307 20.94 -14.14 -27.97
CA GLN A 307 19.53 -13.82 -28.20
C GLN A 307 18.59 -14.82 -27.54
N LYS A 308 18.91 -16.12 -27.57
CA LYS A 308 18.14 -17.16 -26.93
C LYS A 308 18.17 -17.03 -25.40
N ALA A 309 19.33 -16.70 -24.82
CA ALA A 309 19.45 -16.47 -23.37
C ALA A 309 18.62 -15.25 -22.93
N ALA A 310 18.70 -14.15 -23.69
CA ALA A 310 17.88 -12.95 -23.42
C ALA A 310 16.37 -13.24 -23.56
N ALA A 311 15.96 -13.99 -24.58
CA ALA A 311 14.58 -14.40 -24.75
C ALA A 311 14.09 -15.33 -23.63
N ASN A 312 14.96 -16.24 -23.15
CA ASN A 312 14.65 -17.11 -22.02
C ASN A 312 14.42 -16.30 -20.73
N ILE A 313 15.23 -15.27 -20.45
CA ILE A 313 15.04 -14.38 -19.31
C ILE A 313 13.66 -13.73 -19.36
N LYS A 314 13.26 -13.16 -20.50
CA LYS A 314 11.92 -12.57 -20.68
C LYS A 314 10.81 -13.60 -20.50
N THR A 315 10.97 -14.79 -21.07
CA THR A 315 9.95 -15.85 -20.96
C THR A 315 9.79 -16.37 -19.55
N ILE A 316 10.89 -16.56 -18.81
CA ILE A 316 10.87 -17.09 -17.43
C ILE A 316 10.33 -16.03 -16.46
N SER A 317 10.71 -14.75 -16.64
CA SER A 317 10.21 -13.66 -15.81
C SER A 317 8.73 -13.35 -16.04
N GLY A 318 8.16 -13.76 -17.18
CA GLY A 318 6.80 -13.39 -17.57
C GLY A 318 6.65 -11.91 -17.97
N ILE A 319 7.74 -11.14 -17.97
CA ILE A 319 7.73 -9.73 -18.35
C ILE A 319 7.79 -9.64 -19.88
N SER A 320 6.68 -9.25 -20.49
CA SER A 320 6.59 -9.06 -21.94
C SER A 320 6.99 -7.64 -22.35
N ASP A 321 7.40 -7.48 -23.60
CA ASP A 321 7.71 -6.16 -24.17
C ASP A 321 6.51 -5.19 -24.08
N ALA A 322 5.28 -5.72 -24.12
CA ALA A 322 4.07 -4.95 -23.92
C ALA A 322 3.94 -4.38 -22.49
N MET A 323 4.45 -5.08 -21.47
CA MET A 323 4.48 -4.58 -20.08
C MET A 323 5.54 -3.51 -19.89
N LEU A 324 6.63 -3.57 -20.67
CA LEU A 324 7.70 -2.57 -20.66
C LEU A 324 7.38 -1.33 -21.52
N GLY A 325 6.25 -1.32 -22.23
CA GLY A 325 5.89 -0.23 -23.14
C GLY A 325 6.76 -0.13 -24.40
N THR A 326 7.53 -1.18 -24.72
CA THR A 326 8.45 -1.24 -25.85
C THR A 326 7.87 -1.98 -27.06
N ASP A 327 6.57 -2.23 -27.07
CA ASP A 327 5.90 -2.92 -28.19
C ASP A 327 5.85 -2.01 -29.46
N SER A 328 5.80 -2.64 -30.63
CA SER A 328 5.81 -1.89 -31.88
C SER A 328 4.52 -1.07 -32.04
N PRO A 329 4.59 0.15 -32.66
CA PRO A 329 3.45 1.05 -32.78
C PRO A 329 2.31 0.51 -33.68
N GLU A 330 2.51 -0.60 -34.36
CA GLU A 330 1.53 -1.22 -35.25
C GLU A 330 0.52 -2.14 -34.54
N VAL A 331 0.70 -2.38 -33.23
CA VAL A 331 -0.18 -3.29 -32.46
C VAL A 331 -1.37 -2.53 -31.92
N SER A 332 -2.60 -3.05 -32.13
CA SER A 332 -3.81 -2.42 -31.62
C SER A 332 -3.83 -2.41 -30.09
N GLY A 333 -4.42 -1.37 -29.47
CA GLY A 333 -4.52 -1.24 -28.02
C GLY A 333 -5.13 -2.46 -27.33
N VAL A 334 -6.13 -3.10 -27.96
CA VAL A 334 -6.76 -4.34 -27.44
C VAL A 334 -5.77 -5.50 -27.41
N ALA A 335 -4.90 -5.62 -28.40
CA ALA A 335 -3.88 -6.69 -28.43
C ALA A 335 -2.77 -6.44 -27.40
N ILE A 336 -2.41 -5.19 -27.13
CA ILE A 336 -1.47 -4.82 -26.07
C ILE A 336 -2.06 -5.19 -24.71
N GLN A 337 -3.33 -4.83 -24.45
CA GLN A 337 -4.04 -5.17 -23.23
C GLN A 337 -4.14 -6.69 -23.00
N GLN A 338 -4.42 -7.47 -24.04
CA GLN A 338 -4.41 -8.93 -23.93
C GLN A 338 -3.02 -9.52 -23.62
N LYS A 339 -1.96 -8.94 -24.17
CA LYS A 339 -0.58 -9.34 -23.87
C LYS A 339 -0.22 -9.00 -22.42
N GLN A 340 -0.61 -7.83 -21.93
CA GLN A 340 -0.42 -7.41 -20.54
C GLN A 340 -1.16 -8.35 -19.58
N ASN A 341 -2.42 -8.70 -19.86
CA ASN A 341 -3.20 -9.64 -19.06
C ASN A 341 -2.57 -11.04 -19.00
N ARG A 342 -2.00 -11.52 -20.12
CA ARG A 342 -1.25 -12.79 -20.13
C ARG A 342 0.02 -12.72 -19.29
N GLY A 343 0.76 -11.62 -19.34
CA GLY A 343 1.92 -11.39 -18.48
C GLY A 343 1.54 -11.39 -17.00
N ALA A 344 0.47 -10.69 -16.64
CA ALA A 344 -0.06 -10.66 -15.27
C ALA A 344 -0.42 -12.07 -14.76
N THR A 345 -0.96 -12.95 -15.61
CA THR A 345 -1.28 -14.33 -15.22
C THR A 345 -0.04 -15.14 -14.81
N MET A 346 1.14 -14.86 -15.38
CA MET A 346 2.37 -15.55 -14.99
C MET A 346 2.89 -15.13 -13.60
N ILE A 347 2.56 -13.91 -13.18
CA ILE A 347 2.95 -13.36 -11.86
C ILE A 347 1.83 -13.58 -10.83
N GLN A 348 0.72 -14.17 -11.21
CA GLN A 348 -0.45 -14.34 -10.34
C GLN A 348 -0.13 -15.11 -9.05
N VAL A 349 0.64 -16.20 -9.12
CA VAL A 349 0.96 -17.01 -7.93
C VAL A 349 1.70 -16.22 -6.85
N PRO A 350 2.77 -15.45 -7.14
CA PRO A 350 3.35 -14.53 -6.16
C PRO A 350 2.38 -13.51 -5.58
N LEU A 351 1.46 -12.97 -6.39
CA LEU A 351 0.46 -12.02 -5.93
C LEU A 351 -0.59 -12.69 -5.04
N ASP A 352 -1.07 -13.87 -5.39
CA ASP A 352 -2.01 -14.65 -4.56
C ASP A 352 -1.38 -14.99 -3.19
N ASN A 353 -0.09 -15.35 -3.18
CA ASN A 353 0.64 -15.58 -1.95
C ASN A 353 0.86 -14.29 -1.14
N LEU A 354 0.98 -13.13 -1.79
CA LEU A 354 1.02 -11.84 -1.11
C LEU A 354 -0.31 -11.54 -0.42
N VAL A 355 -1.44 -11.77 -1.09
CA VAL A 355 -2.79 -11.66 -0.49
C VAL A 355 -2.92 -12.59 0.71
N LYS A 356 -2.42 -13.83 0.61
CA LYS A 356 -2.40 -14.77 1.73
C LYS A 356 -1.57 -14.26 2.91
N THR A 357 -0.40 -13.67 2.64
CA THR A 357 0.43 -13.04 3.68
C THR A 357 -0.26 -11.85 4.32
N ARG A 358 -0.95 -11.02 3.55
CA ARG A 358 -1.79 -9.93 4.07
C ARG A 358 -2.85 -10.44 5.04
N HIS A 359 -3.49 -11.56 4.71
CA HIS A 359 -4.48 -12.18 5.58
C HIS A 359 -3.88 -12.59 6.93
N TYR A 360 -2.75 -13.29 6.93
CA TYR A 360 -2.05 -13.64 8.17
C TYR A 360 -1.60 -12.41 8.95
N LEU A 361 -1.10 -11.39 8.25
CA LEU A 361 -0.69 -10.13 8.87
C LEU A 361 -1.87 -9.43 9.56
N ALA A 362 -3.00 -9.35 8.87
CA ALA A 362 -4.20 -8.71 9.39
C ALA A 362 -4.83 -9.50 10.57
N GLU A 363 -4.88 -10.84 10.49
CA GLU A 363 -5.27 -11.69 11.64
C GLU A 363 -4.36 -11.44 12.85
N HIS A 364 -3.06 -11.33 12.61
CA HIS A 364 -2.09 -11.11 13.69
C HIS A 364 -2.24 -9.73 14.33
N ILE A 365 -2.44 -8.70 13.51
CA ILE A 365 -2.72 -7.33 13.99
C ILE A 365 -4.03 -7.30 14.80
N LEU A 366 -5.07 -7.91 14.27
CA LEU A 366 -6.37 -7.99 14.95
C LEU A 366 -6.24 -8.66 16.32
N TYR A 367 -5.55 -9.79 16.37
CA TYR A 367 -5.27 -10.47 17.62
C TYR A 367 -4.52 -9.56 18.61
N MET A 368 -3.50 -8.83 18.16
CA MET A 368 -2.77 -7.90 19.01
C MET A 368 -3.65 -6.76 19.53
N ILE A 369 -4.49 -6.20 18.66
CA ILE A 369 -5.43 -5.15 19.04
C ILE A 369 -6.40 -5.66 20.11
N GLN A 370 -7.01 -6.83 19.92
CA GLN A 370 -7.92 -7.44 20.89
C GLN A 370 -7.26 -7.71 22.26
N ARG A 371 -6.00 -8.11 22.23
CA ARG A 371 -5.27 -8.51 23.45
C ARG A 371 -4.70 -7.34 24.24
N PHE A 372 -4.20 -6.31 23.55
CA PHE A 372 -3.42 -5.25 24.18
C PHE A 372 -4.13 -3.90 24.22
N TYR A 373 -5.13 -3.66 23.35
CA TYR A 373 -5.90 -2.42 23.39
C TYR A 373 -7.07 -2.57 24.36
N THR A 374 -6.79 -2.51 25.67
CA THR A 374 -7.80 -2.65 26.74
C THR A 374 -8.35 -1.32 27.24
N GLU A 375 -7.66 -0.22 26.97
CA GLU A 375 -8.03 1.12 27.41
C GLU A 375 -8.77 1.89 26.31
N GLU A 376 -9.45 2.98 26.71
CA GLU A 376 -10.12 3.87 25.77
C GLU A 376 -9.13 4.49 24.79
N ARG A 377 -9.38 4.33 23.51
CA ARG A 377 -8.57 4.91 22.42
C ARG A 377 -9.46 5.50 21.34
N ILE A 378 -8.91 6.49 20.63
CA ILE A 378 -9.52 7.05 19.43
C ILE A 378 -8.74 6.49 18.24
N VAL A 379 -9.42 5.71 17.43
CA VAL A 379 -8.86 5.16 16.16
C VAL A 379 -9.53 5.92 15.02
N GLN A 380 -8.73 6.37 14.08
CA GLN A 380 -9.25 6.96 12.85
C GLN A 380 -9.51 5.83 11.86
N ILE A 381 -10.77 5.67 11.48
CA ILE A 381 -11.19 4.70 10.47
C ILE A 381 -11.41 5.47 9.18
N THR A 382 -10.81 4.99 8.09
CA THR A 382 -11.12 5.49 6.75
C THR A 382 -12.44 4.89 6.30
N ASP A 383 -13.44 5.73 6.12
CA ASP A 383 -14.75 5.33 5.60
C ASP A 383 -14.76 5.53 4.08
N ASP A 384 -14.66 4.42 3.35
CA ASP A 384 -14.71 4.37 1.88
C ASP A 384 -16.16 4.29 1.35
N SER A 385 -17.16 4.27 2.24
CA SER A 385 -18.58 4.17 1.81
C SER A 385 -19.13 5.46 1.21
N GLY A 386 -18.38 6.57 1.32
CA GLY A 386 -18.72 7.89 0.76
C GLY A 386 -17.89 8.25 -0.48
N PRO A 387 -18.28 9.32 -1.19
CA PRO A 387 -17.53 9.83 -2.35
C PRO A 387 -16.15 10.42 -2.01
N GLU A 388 -15.85 10.66 -0.77
CA GLU A 388 -14.57 11.10 -0.23
C GLU A 388 -14.15 10.17 0.90
N GLU A 389 -12.87 9.76 0.89
CA GLU A 389 -12.27 9.07 2.03
C GLU A 389 -12.36 9.99 3.26
N ARG A 390 -13.27 9.71 4.16
CA ARG A 390 -13.41 10.47 5.41
C ARG A 390 -12.77 9.68 6.54
N GLN A 391 -11.84 10.33 7.23
CA GLN A 391 -11.32 9.79 8.46
C GLN A 391 -12.35 10.08 9.57
N VAL A 392 -13.02 9.03 10.01
CA VAL A 392 -13.98 9.12 11.11
C VAL A 392 -13.29 8.68 12.40
N PRO A 393 -13.17 9.55 13.41
CA PRO A 393 -12.62 9.16 14.69
C PRO A 393 -13.62 8.23 15.41
N LEU A 394 -13.26 6.97 15.59
CA LEU A 394 -14.02 6.00 16.36
C LEU A 394 -13.39 5.84 17.74
N ARG A 395 -14.20 6.02 18.79
CA ARG A 395 -13.79 5.70 20.16
C ARG A 395 -14.03 4.21 20.40
N ILE A 396 -12.98 3.51 20.74
CA ILE A 396 -13.00 2.10 21.13
C ILE A 396 -12.81 1.97 22.63
N ASN A 397 -13.42 0.96 23.24
CA ASN A 397 -13.38 0.67 24.67
C ASN A 397 -13.78 1.87 25.55
N ALA A 398 -14.61 2.78 25.05
CA ALA A 398 -15.07 3.95 25.79
C ALA A 398 -16.15 3.57 26.80
N MET A 399 -16.06 4.10 28.02
CA MET A 399 -17.06 3.88 29.04
C MET A 399 -18.30 4.75 28.75
N GLY A 400 -19.41 4.12 28.38
CA GLY A 400 -20.69 4.77 28.15
C GLY A 400 -21.36 5.26 29.45
N PRO A 401 -22.36 6.15 29.33
CA PRO A 401 -23.06 6.74 30.49
C PRO A 401 -23.81 5.70 31.36
N GLU A 402 -24.08 4.52 30.82
CA GLU A 402 -24.73 3.40 31.52
C GLU A 402 -23.74 2.45 32.21
N GLY A 403 -22.43 2.74 32.20
CA GLY A 403 -21.38 1.86 32.73
C GLY A 403 -21.08 0.65 31.85
N ARG A 404 -21.62 0.62 30.63
CA ARG A 404 -21.25 -0.38 29.61
C ARG A 404 -20.14 0.16 28.75
N ILE A 405 -19.20 -0.72 28.36
CA ILE A 405 -18.14 -0.38 27.41
C ILE A 405 -18.76 -0.32 26.01
N VAL A 406 -18.58 0.82 25.34
CA VAL A 406 -19.04 1.03 23.96
C VAL A 406 -17.89 0.66 23.03
N ASN A 407 -18.20 -0.06 21.95
CA ASN A 407 -17.22 -0.58 20.99
C ASN A 407 -16.11 -1.41 21.65
N ASP A 408 -16.52 -2.35 22.50
CA ASP A 408 -15.59 -3.29 23.15
C ASP A 408 -15.04 -4.27 22.10
N LEU A 409 -13.75 -4.14 21.79
CA LEU A 409 -13.08 -5.01 20.84
C LEU A 409 -12.68 -6.36 21.45
N THR A 410 -12.68 -6.49 22.78
CA THR A 410 -12.19 -7.70 23.48
C THR A 410 -13.21 -8.83 23.47
N LEU A 411 -14.50 -8.54 23.27
CA LEU A 411 -15.61 -9.50 23.36
C LEU A 411 -16.07 -10.04 22.01
N GLY A 412 -15.67 -9.45 20.88
CA GLY A 412 -16.13 -9.83 19.54
C GLY A 412 -15.28 -10.91 18.91
N GLU A 413 -15.92 -11.84 18.19
CA GLU A 413 -15.25 -12.65 17.19
C GLU A 413 -15.27 -11.87 15.88
N TYR A 414 -14.08 -11.56 15.37
CA TYR A 414 -13.91 -10.78 14.14
C TYR A 414 -13.25 -11.65 13.08
N ASP A 415 -13.73 -11.55 11.87
CA ASP A 415 -13.11 -12.16 10.70
C ASP A 415 -12.44 -11.08 9.85
N VAL A 416 -11.33 -11.43 9.20
CA VAL A 416 -10.56 -10.53 8.37
C VAL A 416 -10.90 -10.80 6.92
N VAL A 417 -11.51 -9.84 6.27
CA VAL A 417 -11.72 -9.85 4.82
C VAL A 417 -10.71 -8.92 4.17
N ILE A 418 -9.89 -9.47 3.30
CA ILE A 418 -8.94 -8.67 2.52
C ILE A 418 -9.59 -8.35 1.20
N ASP A 419 -9.85 -7.08 0.99
CA ASP A 419 -10.20 -6.56 -0.31
C ASP A 419 -8.91 -6.26 -1.08
N SER A 420 -8.62 -7.09 -2.08
CA SER A 420 -7.49 -6.86 -2.99
C SER A 420 -7.92 -5.85 -4.05
N MET A 421 -7.95 -4.58 -3.71
CA MET A 421 -8.05 -3.56 -4.76
C MET A 421 -6.75 -3.57 -5.57
N PRO A 422 -6.80 -3.86 -6.87
CA PRO A 422 -5.65 -3.65 -7.75
C PRO A 422 -5.23 -2.19 -7.72
N ALA A 423 -3.95 -1.91 -7.96
CA ALA A 423 -3.39 -0.56 -7.94
C ALA A 423 -4.33 0.46 -8.59
N ARG A 424 -4.74 1.47 -7.83
CA ARG A 424 -5.87 2.38 -8.12
C ARG A 424 -5.85 2.96 -9.54
N ASP A 425 -4.68 3.32 -10.04
CA ASP A 425 -4.58 4.02 -11.32
C ASP A 425 -5.03 3.17 -12.53
N ASN A 426 -4.59 1.91 -12.60
CA ASN A 426 -5.00 1.02 -13.70
C ASN A 426 -6.44 0.50 -13.54
N PHE A 427 -6.92 0.38 -12.31
CA PHE A 427 -8.28 -0.12 -12.03
C PHE A 427 -9.34 0.91 -12.43
N ASP A 428 -9.14 2.17 -12.09
CA ASP A 428 -10.05 3.26 -12.45
C ASP A 428 -10.16 3.41 -13.98
N GLU A 429 -9.04 3.29 -14.73
CA GLU A 429 -9.07 3.32 -16.20
C GLU A 429 -9.86 2.15 -16.81
N VAL A 430 -9.63 0.93 -16.30
CA VAL A 430 -10.34 -0.27 -16.78
C VAL A 430 -11.82 -0.18 -16.45
N GLN A 431 -12.18 0.22 -15.23
CA GLN A 431 -13.57 0.40 -14.79
C GLN A 431 -14.27 1.49 -15.59
N PHE A 432 -13.61 2.60 -15.86
CA PHE A 432 -14.14 3.68 -16.68
C PHE A 432 -14.41 3.21 -18.13
N ALA A 433 -13.44 2.52 -18.74
CA ALA A 433 -13.59 1.99 -20.10
C ALA A 433 -14.70 0.94 -20.17
N GLU A 434 -14.80 0.05 -19.18
CA GLU A 434 -15.83 -0.98 -19.09
C GLU A 434 -17.21 -0.36 -18.86
N ALA A 435 -17.34 0.63 -17.96
CA ALA A 435 -18.58 1.35 -17.72
C ALA A 435 -19.09 2.06 -18.98
N ILE A 436 -18.20 2.69 -19.76
CA ILE A 436 -18.56 3.30 -21.04
C ILE A 436 -19.02 2.23 -22.05
N SER A 437 -18.30 1.10 -22.15
CA SER A 437 -18.65 0.02 -23.08
C SER A 437 -20.00 -0.61 -22.77
N LEU A 438 -20.29 -0.85 -21.49
CA LEU A 438 -21.57 -1.36 -21.01
C LEU A 438 -22.72 -0.36 -21.28
N ARG A 439 -22.48 0.93 -21.09
CA ARG A 439 -23.44 1.99 -21.42
C ARG A 439 -23.74 2.05 -22.91
N GLN A 440 -22.72 1.89 -23.76
CA GLN A 440 -22.88 1.81 -25.22
C GLN A 440 -23.65 0.54 -25.64
N ALA A 441 -23.51 -0.56 -24.88
CA ALA A 441 -24.27 -1.79 -25.07
C ALA A 441 -25.74 -1.71 -24.58
N GLY A 442 -26.15 -0.55 -23.98
CA GLY A 442 -27.53 -0.33 -23.54
C GLY A 442 -27.82 -0.69 -22.10
N VAL A 443 -26.81 -0.98 -21.28
CA VAL A 443 -26.96 -1.18 -19.83
C VAL A 443 -27.08 0.19 -19.16
N PRO A 444 -28.13 0.48 -18.37
CA PRO A 444 -28.30 1.76 -17.69
C PRO A 444 -27.34 1.86 -16.50
N ILE A 445 -26.12 2.37 -16.74
CA ILE A 445 -25.16 2.67 -15.69
C ILE A 445 -25.37 4.12 -15.25
N PRO A 446 -25.53 4.39 -13.94
CA PRO A 446 -25.65 5.75 -13.42
C PRO A 446 -24.42 6.61 -13.73
N ASP A 447 -24.65 7.90 -14.03
CA ASP A 447 -23.59 8.82 -14.41
C ASP A 447 -22.59 9.10 -13.26
N ASP A 448 -23.00 8.98 -12.01
CA ASP A 448 -22.16 9.14 -10.82
C ASP A 448 -21.07 8.07 -10.73
N LEU A 449 -21.39 6.79 -11.05
CA LEU A 449 -20.41 5.72 -11.07
C LEU A 449 -19.37 5.90 -12.18
N ILE A 450 -19.78 6.39 -13.36
CA ILE A 450 -18.85 6.66 -14.46
C ILE A 450 -17.87 7.78 -14.08
N VAL A 451 -18.38 8.82 -13.42
CA VAL A 451 -17.55 9.96 -12.97
C VAL A 451 -16.62 9.54 -11.83
N GLN A 452 -17.06 8.65 -10.94
CA GLN A 452 -16.27 8.17 -9.81
C GLN A 452 -14.99 7.44 -10.26
N HIS A 453 -15.04 6.73 -11.40
CA HIS A 453 -13.89 6.05 -11.99
C HIS A 453 -13.17 6.87 -13.07
N SER A 454 -13.53 8.15 -13.27
CA SER A 454 -12.86 9.04 -14.21
C SER A 454 -11.60 9.67 -13.60
N HIS A 455 -10.69 10.16 -14.46
CA HIS A 455 -9.50 10.93 -14.04
C HIS A 455 -9.78 12.41 -13.76
N LEU A 456 -11.03 12.79 -13.56
CA LEU A 456 -11.40 14.17 -13.28
C LEU A 456 -10.91 14.59 -11.89
N ALA A 457 -10.31 15.77 -11.81
CA ALA A 457 -10.00 16.39 -10.53
C ALA A 457 -11.31 16.60 -9.75
N LYS A 458 -11.34 16.23 -8.45
CA LYS A 458 -12.53 16.32 -7.59
C LYS A 458 -13.70 15.45 -8.06
N LYS A 459 -13.41 14.26 -8.56
CA LYS A 459 -14.41 13.28 -9.04
C LYS A 459 -15.51 12.98 -8.00
N GLY A 460 -15.17 12.95 -6.70
CA GLY A 460 -16.12 12.75 -5.62
C GLY A 460 -17.17 13.86 -5.49
N GLU A 461 -16.75 15.14 -5.53
CA GLU A 461 -17.68 16.28 -5.49
C GLU A 461 -18.63 16.29 -6.71
N ILE A 462 -18.12 15.90 -7.87
CA ILE A 462 -18.92 15.87 -9.11
C ILE A 462 -19.94 14.73 -9.04
N ALA A 463 -19.52 13.53 -8.60
CA ALA A 463 -20.41 12.38 -8.43
C ALA A 463 -21.51 12.67 -7.40
N GLN A 464 -21.19 13.31 -6.29
CA GLN A 464 -22.16 13.72 -5.28
C GLN A 464 -23.18 14.75 -5.84
N ARG A 465 -22.72 15.74 -6.61
CA ARG A 465 -23.63 16.69 -7.27
C ARG A 465 -24.59 15.99 -8.24
N ILE A 466 -24.10 14.99 -8.98
CA ILE A 466 -24.94 14.19 -9.88
C ILE A 466 -26.00 13.40 -9.09
N ARG A 467 -25.65 12.77 -7.97
CA ARG A 467 -26.58 12.04 -7.10
C ARG A 467 -27.65 12.97 -6.51
N ILE A 468 -27.24 14.18 -6.09
CA ILE A 468 -28.17 15.21 -5.62
C ILE A 468 -29.11 15.66 -6.73
N MET A 469 -28.59 15.88 -7.96
CA MET A 469 -29.41 16.26 -9.12
C MET A 469 -30.38 15.16 -9.53
N GLN A 470 -30.01 13.90 -9.38
CA GLN A 470 -30.86 12.74 -9.66
C GLN A 470 -31.83 12.41 -8.49
N GLY A 471 -31.73 13.13 -7.37
CA GLY A 471 -32.60 12.96 -6.22
C GLY A 471 -32.32 11.70 -5.39
N MET A 472 -31.13 11.10 -5.53
CA MET A 472 -30.72 9.90 -4.79
C MET A 472 -30.17 10.24 -3.39
N GLU A 473 -29.65 11.44 -3.20
CA GLU A 473 -29.15 11.93 -1.91
C GLU A 473 -29.72 13.31 -1.59
N PRO A 474 -30.08 13.60 -0.34
CA PRO A 474 -30.45 14.94 0.08
C PRO A 474 -29.20 15.86 0.02
N PRO A 475 -29.35 17.13 -0.42
CA PRO A 475 -28.24 18.07 -0.46
C PRO A 475 -27.64 18.26 0.93
N SER A 476 -26.32 18.41 1.03
CA SER A 476 -25.65 18.71 2.30
C SER A 476 -26.23 19.99 2.93
N GLU A 477 -26.16 20.13 4.26
CA GLU A 477 -26.74 21.29 4.97
C GLU A 477 -26.25 22.63 4.41
N GLU A 478 -24.99 22.73 4.00
CA GLU A 478 -24.43 23.93 3.36
C GLU A 478 -25.00 24.17 1.95
N GLN A 479 -25.15 23.11 1.16
CA GLN A 479 -25.73 23.22 -0.20
C GLN A 479 -27.24 23.52 -0.12
N ALA A 480 -27.94 22.95 0.85
CA ALA A 480 -29.33 23.27 1.13
C ALA A 480 -29.50 24.76 1.54
N GLN A 481 -28.58 25.31 2.32
CA GLN A 481 -28.57 26.73 2.69
C GLN A 481 -28.29 27.64 1.47
N ILE A 482 -27.32 27.26 0.61
CA ILE A 482 -27.01 28.00 -0.61
C ILE A 482 -28.20 27.99 -1.57
N GLN A 483 -28.84 26.82 -1.78
CA GLN A 483 -30.04 26.70 -2.61
C GLN A 483 -31.22 27.49 -2.04
N ALA A 484 -31.39 27.46 -0.72
CA ALA A 484 -32.40 28.25 -0.04
C ALA A 484 -32.16 29.77 -0.22
N PHE A 485 -30.91 30.21 -0.09
CA PHE A 485 -30.53 31.62 -0.30
C PHE A 485 -30.72 32.06 -1.77
N GLN A 486 -30.36 31.20 -2.74
CA GLN A 486 -30.60 31.48 -4.17
C GLN A 486 -32.11 31.55 -4.47
N ALA A 487 -32.92 30.65 -3.94
CA ALA A 487 -34.37 30.69 -4.08
C ALA A 487 -34.98 31.93 -3.42
N GLU A 488 -34.46 32.40 -2.27
CA GLU A 488 -34.88 33.64 -1.66
C GLU A 488 -34.52 34.87 -2.49
N ALA A 489 -33.33 34.88 -3.09
CA ALA A 489 -32.90 35.96 -3.98
C ALA A 489 -33.77 36.05 -5.25
N GLU A 490 -34.16 34.92 -5.84
CA GLU A 490 -35.08 34.86 -6.97
C GLU A 490 -36.48 35.35 -6.60
N ILE A 491 -37.00 34.94 -5.44
CA ILE A 491 -38.31 35.39 -4.96
C ILE A 491 -38.28 36.91 -4.72
N LYS A 492 -37.21 37.44 -4.09
CA LYS A 492 -37.05 38.88 -3.92
C LYS A 492 -36.99 39.61 -5.25
N LYS A 493 -36.33 39.06 -6.26
CA LYS A 493 -36.27 39.64 -7.61
C LYS A 493 -37.66 39.70 -8.24
N ILE A 494 -38.43 38.61 -8.14
CA ILE A 494 -39.80 38.57 -8.65
C ILE A 494 -40.70 39.56 -7.89
N GLN A 495 -40.59 39.69 -6.57
CA GLN A 495 -41.31 40.66 -5.77
C GLN A 495 -40.99 42.10 -6.16
N LEU A 496 -39.73 42.41 -6.46
CA LEU A 496 -39.28 43.73 -6.92
C LEU A 496 -39.81 44.07 -8.32
N GLU A 497 -39.90 43.07 -9.20
CA GLU A 497 -40.54 43.24 -10.51
C GLU A 497 -42.06 43.47 -10.41
N ILE A 498 -42.72 42.76 -9.49
CA ILE A 498 -44.15 42.97 -9.21
C ILE A 498 -44.38 44.40 -8.68
N ALA A 499 -43.56 44.83 -7.69
CA ALA A 499 -43.66 46.19 -7.13
C ALA A 499 -43.40 47.29 -8.21
N LYS A 500 -42.47 47.07 -9.15
CA LYS A 500 -42.25 47.98 -10.29
C LYS A 500 -43.47 48.04 -11.20
N MET A 501 -44.10 46.90 -11.50
CA MET A 501 -45.30 46.90 -12.32
C MET A 501 -46.50 47.53 -11.63
N GLU A 502 -46.65 47.35 -10.34
CA GLU A 502 -47.68 48.02 -9.54
C GLU A 502 -47.48 49.56 -9.58
N ALA A 503 -46.25 50.05 -9.41
CA ALA A 503 -45.91 51.45 -9.52
C ALA A 503 -46.18 52.03 -10.94
N GLU A 504 -45.90 51.22 -12.00
CA GLU A 504 -46.24 51.63 -13.37
C GLU A 504 -47.77 51.67 -13.61
N VAL A 505 -48.53 50.72 -13.04
CA VAL A 505 -50.00 50.75 -13.11
C VAL A 505 -50.55 51.97 -12.40
N GLN A 506 -50.05 52.32 -11.20
CA GLN A 506 -50.43 53.54 -10.51
C GLN A 506 -50.10 54.82 -11.30
N ASN A 507 -48.90 54.85 -11.92
CA ASN A 507 -48.55 55.97 -12.82
C ASN A 507 -49.48 56.09 -14.02
N LEU A 508 -49.86 54.98 -14.63
CA LEU A 508 -50.79 54.94 -15.74
C LEU A 508 -52.22 55.36 -15.29
N GLN A 509 -52.64 54.96 -14.07
CA GLN A 509 -53.92 55.40 -13.49
C GLN A 509 -53.92 56.92 -13.23
N SER A 510 -52.82 57.47 -12.65
CA SER A 510 -52.69 58.90 -12.43
C SER A 510 -52.64 59.72 -13.74
N LEU A 511 -51.95 59.20 -14.77
CA LEU A 511 -51.95 59.78 -16.12
C LEU A 511 -53.34 59.74 -16.80
N SER A 512 -54.08 58.64 -16.60
CA SER A 512 -55.46 58.54 -17.07
C SER A 512 -56.38 59.51 -16.40
N GLN A 513 -56.28 59.69 -15.05
CA GLN A 513 -57.02 60.71 -14.33
C GLN A 513 -56.69 62.11 -14.73
N LEU A 514 -55.39 62.41 -14.96
CA LEU A 514 -54.92 63.71 -15.43
C LEU A 514 -55.37 64.04 -16.86
N ASN A 515 -55.41 63.00 -17.70
CA ASN A 515 -55.96 63.15 -19.07
C ASN A 515 -57.47 63.32 -19.12
N MET A 516 -58.23 62.64 -18.19
CA MET A 516 -59.67 62.86 -18.06
C MET A 516 -59.96 64.27 -17.52
N ALA A 517 -59.17 64.77 -16.58
CA ALA A 517 -59.31 66.15 -16.10
C ALA A 517 -59.01 67.20 -17.22
N LYS A 518 -58.01 66.99 -18.08
CA LYS A 518 -57.71 67.80 -19.22
C LYS A 518 -58.74 67.66 -20.35
N ALA A 519 -59.47 66.56 -20.46
CA ALA A 519 -60.52 66.31 -21.42
C ALA A 519 -61.79 67.10 -21.10
N GLN A 520 -62.00 67.49 -19.83
CA GLN A 520 -63.08 68.37 -19.43
C GLN A 520 -62.84 69.87 -19.78
N GLU A 521 -61.54 70.22 -20.03
CA GLU A 521 -61.20 71.62 -20.44
C GLU A 521 -61.14 71.88 -21.95
N THR A 522 -60.96 70.81 -22.77
CA THR A 522 -60.78 71.02 -24.26
C THR A 522 -61.51 69.89 -25.02
N ALA A 523 -62.66 70.28 -25.63
CA ALA A 523 -63.41 69.36 -26.53
C ALA A 523 -62.64 69.15 -27.84
N ALA A 524 -62.11 67.94 -28.11
CA ALA A 524 -62.06 67.25 -29.36
C ALA A 524 -61.12 66.07 -29.53
N ASP A 525 -60.11 65.75 -28.66
CA ASP A 525 -59.21 64.61 -29.01
C ASP A 525 -58.78 63.65 -27.87
N PRO A 526 -59.50 63.54 -26.72
CA PRO A 526 -59.04 62.75 -25.57
C PRO A 526 -59.55 61.31 -25.55
N GLN A 527 -60.61 60.97 -26.30
CA GLN A 527 -61.21 59.67 -26.17
C GLN A 527 -60.35 58.51 -26.74
N ILE A 528 -59.55 58.77 -27.78
CA ILE A 528 -58.66 57.77 -28.38
C ILE A 528 -57.48 57.49 -27.47
N LYS A 529 -56.90 58.58 -26.87
CA LYS A 529 -55.78 58.39 -25.92
C LYS A 529 -56.17 57.74 -24.62
N VAL A 530 -57.37 57.99 -24.14
CA VAL A 530 -57.91 57.34 -22.94
C VAL A 530 -58.18 55.83 -23.19
N ALA A 531 -58.74 55.49 -24.39
CA ALA A 531 -58.96 54.12 -24.79
C ALA A 531 -57.63 53.35 -24.95
N GLU A 532 -56.59 53.95 -25.47
CA GLU A 532 -55.26 53.34 -25.60
C GLU A 532 -54.57 53.14 -24.25
N ILE A 533 -54.71 54.05 -23.33
CA ILE A 533 -54.20 53.91 -21.96
C ILE A 533 -55.00 52.87 -21.19
N GLN A 534 -56.31 52.77 -21.37
CA GLN A 534 -57.14 51.73 -20.76
C GLN A 534 -56.80 50.35 -21.27
N SER A 535 -56.55 50.19 -22.59
CA SER A 535 -56.15 48.90 -23.15
C SER A 535 -54.74 48.47 -22.66
N LYS A 536 -53.80 49.39 -22.56
CA LYS A 536 -52.47 49.13 -21.96
C LYS A 536 -52.56 48.78 -20.48
N MET A 537 -53.44 49.42 -19.76
CA MET A 537 -53.69 49.16 -18.33
C MET A 537 -54.31 47.78 -18.14
N GLN A 538 -55.29 47.36 -18.96
CA GLN A 538 -55.88 46.03 -18.93
C GLN A 538 -54.83 44.93 -19.24
N MET A 539 -53.98 45.13 -20.24
CA MET A 539 -52.95 44.16 -20.56
C MET A 539 -51.94 44.02 -19.40
N LYS A 540 -51.51 45.17 -18.80
CA LYS A 540 -50.60 45.12 -17.64
C LYS A 540 -51.25 44.53 -16.40
N GLN A 541 -52.52 44.77 -16.15
CA GLN A 541 -53.25 44.11 -15.06
C GLN A 541 -53.36 42.57 -15.27
N GLN A 542 -53.59 42.12 -16.50
CA GLN A 542 -53.61 40.68 -16.82
C GLN A 542 -52.21 40.07 -16.62
N GLU A 543 -51.15 40.76 -17.05
CA GLU A 543 -49.77 40.31 -16.86
C GLU A 543 -49.40 40.24 -15.36
N LEU A 544 -49.83 41.24 -14.56
CA LEU A 544 -49.64 41.26 -13.12
C LEU A 544 -50.37 40.14 -12.43
N ALA A 545 -51.63 39.85 -12.80
CA ALA A 545 -52.44 38.76 -12.28
C ALA A 545 -51.79 37.39 -12.58
N LEU A 546 -51.25 37.22 -13.80
CA LEU A 546 -50.58 35.97 -14.20
C LEU A 546 -49.27 35.79 -13.41
N ARG A 547 -48.50 36.81 -13.18
CA ARG A 547 -47.28 36.75 -12.36
C ARG A 547 -47.57 36.55 -10.88
N GLN A 548 -48.60 37.12 -10.33
CA GLN A 548 -49.07 36.83 -8.97
C GLN A 548 -49.51 35.37 -8.82
N GLN A 549 -50.20 34.82 -9.77
CA GLN A 549 -50.54 33.37 -9.80
C GLN A 549 -49.29 32.50 -9.87
N LEU A 550 -48.32 32.83 -10.71
CA LEU A 550 -47.03 32.14 -10.79
C LEU A 550 -46.27 32.16 -9.44
N SER A 551 -46.24 33.31 -8.75
CA SER A 551 -45.59 33.45 -7.45
C SER A 551 -46.31 32.65 -6.35
N ALA A 552 -47.65 32.54 -6.42
CA ALA A 552 -48.45 31.73 -5.50
C ALA A 552 -48.16 30.24 -5.70
N VAL A 553 -48.12 29.76 -6.97
CA VAL A 553 -47.75 28.36 -7.29
C VAL A 553 -46.32 28.04 -6.85
N THR A 554 -45.39 28.95 -7.03
CA THR A 554 -44.00 28.74 -6.58
C THR A 554 -43.90 28.65 -5.05
N ASN A 555 -44.68 29.45 -4.34
CA ASN A 555 -44.77 29.38 -2.87
C ASN A 555 -45.46 28.10 -2.36
N GLU A 556 -46.45 27.58 -3.10
CA GLU A 556 -47.10 26.29 -2.75
C GLU A 556 -46.16 25.12 -3.02
N MET A 557 -45.42 25.11 -4.13
CA MET A 557 -44.39 24.10 -4.40
C MET A 557 -43.31 24.09 -3.30
N ARG A 558 -42.91 25.25 -2.81
CA ARG A 558 -41.93 25.37 -1.70
C ARG A 558 -42.48 24.81 -0.39
N LYS A 559 -43.76 25.04 -0.08
CA LYS A 559 -44.40 24.42 1.10
C LYS A 559 -44.46 22.90 0.97
N GLY A 560 -44.79 22.40 -0.20
CA GLY A 560 -44.77 20.94 -0.47
C GLY A 560 -43.39 20.32 -0.37
N GLN A 561 -42.33 21.01 -0.80
CA GLN A 561 -40.94 20.56 -0.62
C GLN A 561 -40.48 20.56 0.83
N THR A 562 -40.85 21.60 1.63
CA THR A 562 -40.54 21.62 3.05
C THR A 562 -41.32 20.56 3.84
N GLU A 563 -42.56 20.25 3.44
CA GLU A 563 -43.38 19.17 4.06
C GLU A 563 -42.83 17.79 3.69
N THR A 564 -42.37 17.56 2.44
CA THR A 564 -41.70 16.32 2.03
C THR A 564 -40.35 16.14 2.69
N GLN A 565 -39.58 17.19 2.90
CA GLN A 565 -38.32 17.13 3.67
C GLN A 565 -38.56 16.88 5.15
N ALA A 566 -39.61 17.45 5.73
CA ALA A 566 -40.00 17.16 7.12
C ALA A 566 -40.50 15.72 7.26
N ALA A 567 -41.26 15.22 6.31
CA ALA A 567 -41.70 13.81 6.27
C ALA A 567 -40.52 12.84 6.07
N ALA A 568 -39.54 13.17 5.24
CA ALA A 568 -38.32 12.38 5.07
C ALA A 568 -37.45 12.36 6.34
N LYS A 569 -37.35 13.49 7.06
CA LYS A 569 -36.67 13.55 8.37
C LYS A 569 -37.38 12.72 9.44
N ILE A 570 -38.70 12.71 9.42
CA ILE A 570 -39.52 11.88 10.35
C ILE A 570 -39.37 10.39 9.96
N ALA A 571 -39.35 10.05 8.68
CA ALA A 571 -39.14 8.68 8.21
C ALA A 571 -37.72 8.15 8.53
N THR A 572 -36.68 8.99 8.38
CA THR A 572 -35.32 8.63 8.78
C THR A 572 -35.14 8.55 10.31
N ALA A 573 -35.87 9.34 11.07
CA ALA A 573 -35.89 9.22 12.53
C ALA A 573 -36.66 7.97 13.00
N ALA A 574 -37.67 7.53 12.26
CA ALA A 574 -38.45 6.32 12.54
C ALA A 574 -37.74 5.02 12.08
N MET A 575 -36.79 5.11 11.14
CA MET A 575 -35.96 3.98 10.68
C MET A 575 -34.67 3.76 11.49
N LYS A 576 -34.38 4.60 12.49
CA LYS A 576 -33.36 4.24 13.49
C LYS A 576 -33.91 3.05 14.27
N PRO A 577 -33.28 1.86 14.20
CA PRO A 577 -33.73 0.72 14.96
C PRO A 577 -33.66 1.12 16.44
N SER A 578 -34.81 1.11 17.10
CA SER A 578 -34.88 1.11 18.55
C SER A 578 -34.08 -0.12 18.97
N GLY A 579 -32.88 0.10 19.51
CA GLY A 579 -32.11 -0.95 20.13
C GLY A 579 -32.99 -1.67 21.13
N GLY A 580 -33.44 -2.84 20.73
CA GLY A 580 -34.14 -3.77 21.61
C GLY A 580 -33.11 -4.38 22.56
N LYS A 581 -33.52 -4.44 23.77
CA LYS A 581 -32.93 -5.01 24.97
C LYS A 581 -32.02 -6.18 24.78
#